data_356216a147213a1b40719429b95ee31e
#
_entry.id   356216a147213a1b40719429b95ee31e
#
_cell.length_a   1.000
_cell.length_b   1.000
_cell.length_c   1.000
_cell.angle_alpha   90.00
_cell.angle_beta   90.00
_cell.angle_gamma   90.00
#
_symmetry.space_group_name_H-M   'P 1'
#
loop_
_entity.id
_entity.type
_entity.pdbx_description
1 polymer ?
#
loop_
_entity_poly.entity_id
_entity_poly.type
_entity_poly.pdbx_seq_one_letter_code
_entity_poly.pdbx_strand_id
1 'polypeptide(L)'
;GYAMRGGKIFVKGNAGYRTGIHMKEYKDKKPVLVVGGNTGSFLGEYLAGGLIIVLGLEEDEFPAGNFVGTGMHGGEIYIRSNKEPKNLPKQVCVNKAEKEDISKIENILEEFSSLFGVAMEEILSKSFYRLTPNAKNPYKQLYTEN
;
A
#
# COMPACT_ATOMS: atom_id res chain seq x y z
N GLY A 1 -1.08 -10.47 7.77
CA GLY A 1 0.22 -9.88 7.44
C GLY A 1 1.03 -9.37 8.62
N TYR A 2 0.63 -9.69 9.83
CA TYR A 2 1.38 -9.24 11.01
C TYR A 2 2.80 -9.79 10.98
N ALA A 3 3.77 -8.88 11.06
CA ALA A 3 5.19 -9.21 11.08
C ALA A 3 5.65 -10.12 9.93
N MET A 4 4.97 -10.06 8.80
CA MET A 4 5.26 -10.88 7.63
C MET A 4 6.66 -10.58 7.08
N ARG A 5 7.43 -11.61 6.74
CA ARG A 5 8.83 -11.49 6.28
C ARG A 5 9.05 -11.93 4.83
N GLY A 6 8.04 -12.48 4.20
CA GLY A 6 8.13 -12.95 2.82
C GLY A 6 6.80 -13.55 2.40
N GLY A 7 6.73 -14.05 1.18
CA GLY A 7 5.51 -14.66 0.66
C GLY A 7 4.46 -13.63 0.25
N LYS A 8 3.30 -14.14 -0.13
CA LYS A 8 2.18 -13.32 -0.61
C LYS A 8 0.89 -13.71 0.07
N ILE A 9 0.09 -12.70 0.44
CA ILE A 9 -1.26 -12.89 0.95
C ILE A 9 -2.21 -12.09 0.07
N PHE A 10 -3.24 -12.76 -0.45
CA PHE A 10 -4.29 -12.10 -1.22
C PHE A 10 -5.61 -12.27 -0.48
N VAL A 11 -6.27 -11.16 -0.19
CA VAL A 11 -7.57 -11.12 0.48
C VAL A 11 -8.59 -10.56 -0.48
N LYS A 12 -9.66 -11.31 -0.76
CA LYS A 12 -10.69 -10.84 -1.67
C LYS A 12 -11.52 -9.71 -1.08
N GLY A 13 -11.91 -9.83 0.18
CA GLY A 13 -12.75 -8.87 0.87
C GLY A 13 -11.98 -7.82 1.65
N ASN A 14 -12.49 -7.48 2.82
CA ASN A 14 -11.94 -6.44 3.67
C ASN A 14 -10.94 -6.99 4.68
N ALA A 15 -10.08 -6.12 5.17
CA ALA A 15 -9.19 -6.41 6.29
C ALA A 15 -9.36 -5.30 7.34
N GLY A 16 -8.89 -5.56 8.55
CA GLY A 16 -9.16 -4.68 9.68
C GLY A 16 -8.07 -3.65 9.95
N TYR A 17 -8.01 -3.25 11.21
CA TYR A 17 -6.99 -2.32 11.72
C TYR A 17 -5.60 -2.90 11.60
N ARG A 18 -4.62 -2.05 11.40
CA ARG A 18 -3.20 -2.41 11.42
C ARG A 18 -2.83 -3.55 10.49
N THR A 19 -3.56 -3.69 9.40
CA THR A 19 -3.24 -4.67 8.37
C THR A 19 -1.81 -4.42 7.88
N GLY A 20 -1.00 -5.46 7.84
CA GLY A 20 0.40 -5.36 7.42
C GLY A 20 1.34 -4.74 8.44
N ILE A 21 0.91 -4.63 9.72
CA ILE A 21 1.77 -4.07 10.76
C ILE A 21 3.07 -4.87 10.89
N HIS A 22 4.18 -4.16 10.99
CA HIS A 22 5.53 -4.74 11.15
C HIS A 22 5.98 -5.66 10.01
N MET A 23 5.40 -5.52 8.82
CA MET A 23 5.93 -6.22 7.65
C MET A 23 7.34 -5.71 7.34
N LYS A 24 8.22 -6.62 6.95
CA LYS A 24 9.63 -6.30 6.73
C LYS A 24 10.22 -7.24 5.68
N GLU A 25 11.10 -6.72 4.84
CA GLU A 25 11.90 -7.56 3.96
C GLU A 25 12.91 -8.35 4.78
N TYR A 26 13.13 -9.60 4.39
CA TYR A 26 14.13 -10.46 5.01
C TYR A 26 15.02 -11.06 3.94
N LYS A 27 16.28 -10.58 3.89
CA LYS A 27 17.24 -10.95 2.84
C LYS A 27 16.68 -10.55 1.48
N ASP A 28 16.51 -11.51 0.59
CA ASP A 28 15.94 -11.30 -0.74
C ASP A 28 14.41 -11.53 -0.78
N LYS A 29 13.80 -11.80 0.37
CA LYS A 29 12.36 -12.07 0.46
C LYS A 29 11.60 -10.77 0.71
N LYS A 30 10.63 -10.51 -0.15
CA LYS A 30 9.81 -9.29 -0.10
C LYS A 30 8.35 -9.68 0.13
N PRO A 31 7.81 -9.43 1.32
CA PRO A 31 6.41 -9.77 1.58
C PRO A 31 5.45 -8.92 0.76
N VAL A 32 4.37 -9.52 0.30
CA VAL A 32 3.34 -8.86 -0.50
C VAL A 32 1.97 -9.14 0.11
N LEU A 33 1.18 -8.09 0.31
CA LEU A 33 -0.17 -8.19 0.84
C LEU A 33 -1.11 -7.39 -0.04
N VAL A 34 -2.13 -8.05 -0.59
CA VAL A 34 -3.13 -7.41 -1.46
C VAL A 34 -4.52 -7.59 -0.85
N VAL A 35 -5.23 -6.50 -0.65
CA VAL A 35 -6.59 -6.47 -0.11
C VAL A 35 -7.53 -5.95 -1.19
N GLY A 36 -8.51 -6.76 -1.58
CA GLY A 36 -9.46 -6.40 -2.62
C GLY A 36 -10.52 -5.40 -2.17
N GLY A 37 -10.88 -5.43 -0.90
CA GLY A 37 -11.84 -4.49 -0.31
C GLY A 37 -11.12 -3.34 0.41
N ASN A 38 -11.59 -3.03 1.61
CA ASN A 38 -11.12 -1.92 2.42
C ASN A 38 -10.28 -2.39 3.59
N THR A 39 -9.48 -1.49 4.14
CA THR A 39 -8.74 -1.71 5.38
C THR A 39 -9.16 -0.67 6.41
N GLY A 40 -8.89 -0.95 7.68
CA GLY A 40 -9.08 0.02 8.76
C GLY A 40 -7.89 0.98 8.88
N SER A 41 -7.85 1.71 9.98
CA SER A 41 -6.78 2.66 10.24
C SER A 41 -5.45 1.97 10.56
N PHE A 42 -4.36 2.70 10.45
CA PHE A 42 -2.99 2.23 10.71
C PHE A 42 -2.53 1.11 9.77
N LEU A 43 -3.01 1.14 8.53
CA LEU A 43 -2.51 0.24 7.48
C LEU A 43 -1.00 0.42 7.35
N GLY A 44 -0.26 -0.69 7.37
CA GLY A 44 1.19 -0.66 7.18
C GLY A 44 1.97 0.01 8.30
N GLU A 45 1.42 0.03 9.52
CA GLU A 45 2.11 0.60 10.67
C GLU A 45 3.46 -0.09 10.87
N TYR A 46 4.52 0.70 11.00
CA TYR A 46 5.90 0.22 11.13
C TYR A 46 6.37 -0.68 9.99
N LEU A 47 5.83 -0.46 8.79
CA LEU A 47 6.29 -1.16 7.59
C LEU A 47 7.77 -0.88 7.38
N ALA A 48 8.57 -1.93 7.22
CA ALA A 48 10.02 -1.79 7.02
C ALA A 48 10.50 -2.44 5.73
N GLY A 49 9.58 -2.78 4.84
CA GLY A 49 9.87 -3.34 3.52
C GLY A 49 8.70 -4.16 3.04
N GLY A 50 8.65 -4.41 1.75
CA GLY A 50 7.56 -5.15 1.15
C GLY A 50 6.56 -4.26 0.44
N LEU A 51 5.44 -4.85 0.09
CA LEU A 51 4.42 -4.22 -0.75
C LEU A 51 3.04 -4.47 -0.18
N ILE A 52 2.26 -3.42 0.01
CA ILE A 52 0.85 -3.51 0.38
C ILE A 52 0.03 -2.83 -0.71
N ILE A 53 -1.02 -3.51 -1.19
CA ILE A 53 -1.93 -2.95 -2.19
C ILE A 53 -3.36 -3.07 -1.66
N VAL A 54 -4.10 -1.97 -1.64
CA VAL A 54 -5.51 -1.93 -1.25
C VAL A 54 -6.32 -1.47 -2.45
N LEU A 55 -7.28 -2.28 -2.88
CA LEU A 55 -8.00 -2.06 -4.13
C LEU A 55 -9.36 -1.37 -3.98
N GLY A 56 -10.01 -1.53 -2.84
CA GLY A 56 -11.32 -0.87 -2.59
C GLY A 56 -12.33 -1.12 -3.69
N LEU A 57 -12.47 -2.36 -4.13
CA LEU A 57 -13.25 -2.69 -5.32
C LEU A 57 -14.76 -2.49 -5.15
N GLU A 58 -15.25 -2.52 -3.92
CA GLU A 58 -16.69 -2.51 -3.67
C GLU A 58 -17.24 -1.14 -3.25
N GLU A 59 -16.39 -0.16 -2.99
CA GLU A 59 -16.82 1.14 -2.49
C GLU A 59 -16.18 2.30 -3.22
N ASP A 60 -16.87 3.42 -3.26
CA ASP A 60 -16.34 4.66 -3.86
C ASP A 60 -15.59 5.52 -2.84
N GLU A 61 -15.72 5.23 -1.56
CA GLU A 61 -14.98 5.92 -0.51
C GLU A 61 -13.51 5.54 -0.52
N PHE A 62 -12.67 6.35 0.13
CA PHE A 62 -11.27 6.01 0.28
C PHE A 62 -11.14 4.68 1.04
N PRO A 63 -10.45 3.67 0.47
CA PRO A 63 -10.56 2.29 0.98
C PRO A 63 -9.67 1.96 2.17
N ALA A 64 -8.99 2.92 2.74
CA ALA A 64 -8.21 2.74 3.96
C ALA A 64 -8.66 3.76 5.00
N GLY A 65 -8.43 3.46 6.26
CA GLY A 65 -8.74 4.41 7.33
C GLY A 65 -7.71 5.52 7.42
N ASN A 66 -7.53 6.04 8.62
CA ASN A 66 -6.60 7.14 8.89
C ASN A 66 -5.20 6.61 9.22
N PHE A 67 -4.21 7.50 9.15
CA PHE A 67 -2.84 7.25 9.61
C PHE A 67 -2.15 6.08 8.91
N VAL A 68 -2.37 5.97 7.60
CA VAL A 68 -1.73 4.95 6.77
C VAL A 68 -0.21 5.16 6.82
N GLY A 69 0.52 4.10 7.07
CA GLY A 69 1.98 4.13 7.05
C GLY A 69 2.64 4.74 8.28
N THR A 70 1.91 4.86 9.40
CA THR A 70 2.49 5.39 10.63
C THR A 70 3.77 4.65 10.98
N GLY A 71 4.86 5.39 11.13
CA GLY A 71 6.16 4.82 11.52
C GLY A 71 6.83 3.96 10.47
N MET A 72 6.39 4.00 9.23
CA MET A 72 7.01 3.18 8.19
C MET A 72 8.44 3.65 7.90
N HIS A 73 9.33 2.69 7.67
CA HIS A 73 10.75 2.92 7.41
C HIS A 73 11.16 2.49 6.01
N GLY A 74 10.38 1.66 5.37
CA GLY A 74 10.66 1.15 4.03
C GLY A 74 9.41 0.58 3.41
N GLY A 75 9.55 0.00 2.23
CA GLY A 75 8.41 -0.58 1.53
C GLY A 75 7.56 0.43 0.80
N GLU A 76 6.47 -0.06 0.24
CA GLU A 76 5.54 0.75 -0.54
C GLU A 76 4.12 0.33 -0.24
N ILE A 77 3.21 1.31 -0.20
CA ILE A 77 1.78 1.07 -0.07
C ILE A 77 1.10 1.71 -1.29
N TYR A 78 0.32 0.91 -2.00
CA TYR A 78 -0.50 1.41 -3.11
C TYR A 78 -1.96 1.36 -2.71
N ILE A 79 -2.69 2.45 -2.91
CA ILE A 79 -4.11 2.51 -2.61
C ILE A 79 -4.83 2.96 -3.87
N ARG A 80 -5.74 2.11 -4.36
CA ARG A 80 -6.56 2.39 -5.53
C ARG A 80 -7.73 3.26 -5.11
N SER A 81 -7.73 4.51 -5.55
CA SER A 81 -8.77 5.47 -5.21
C SER A 81 -8.67 6.69 -6.11
N ASN A 82 -9.81 7.31 -6.43
CA ASN A 82 -9.82 8.61 -7.08
C ASN A 82 -9.78 9.75 -6.07
N LYS A 83 -9.83 9.43 -4.77
CA LYS A 83 -9.73 10.41 -3.68
C LYS A 83 -8.35 10.32 -3.04
N GLU A 84 -7.73 11.48 -2.79
CA GLU A 84 -6.43 11.52 -2.13
C GLU A 84 -6.49 11.01 -0.70
N PRO A 85 -5.45 10.32 -0.24
CA PRO A 85 -5.33 9.97 1.17
C PRO A 85 -5.31 11.22 2.04
N LYS A 86 -5.97 11.14 3.19
CA LYS A 86 -6.00 12.22 4.19
C LYS A 86 -5.46 11.73 5.52
N ASN A 87 -5.10 12.66 6.39
CA ASN A 87 -4.61 12.36 7.74
C ASN A 87 -3.40 11.43 7.73
N LEU A 88 -2.47 11.70 6.84
CA LEU A 88 -1.22 10.95 6.75
C LEU A 88 -0.20 11.47 7.77
N PRO A 89 0.61 10.57 8.35
CA PRO A 89 1.74 11.01 9.16
C PRO A 89 2.74 11.83 8.34
N LYS A 90 3.46 12.73 9.00
CA LYS A 90 4.43 13.60 8.32
C LYS A 90 5.56 12.84 7.64
N GLN A 91 5.87 11.65 8.12
CA GLN A 91 6.94 10.83 7.58
C GLN A 91 6.56 10.10 6.30
N VAL A 92 5.32 10.21 5.87
CA VAL A 92 4.84 9.50 4.69
C VAL A 92 4.76 10.44 3.51
N CYS A 93 5.41 10.05 2.41
CA CYS A 93 5.28 10.72 1.13
C CYS A 93 4.16 10.06 0.32
N VAL A 94 3.31 10.85 -0.29
CA VAL A 94 2.26 10.35 -1.17
C VAL A 94 2.39 10.96 -2.55
N ASN A 95 2.30 10.12 -3.57
CA ASN A 95 2.29 10.54 -4.97
C ASN A 95 1.22 9.75 -5.70
N LYS A 96 0.61 10.38 -6.69
CA LYS A 96 -0.26 9.65 -7.60
C LYS A 96 0.63 8.76 -8.46
N ALA A 97 0.34 7.47 -8.49
CA ALA A 97 1.15 6.51 -9.23
C ALA A 97 1.07 6.77 -10.73
N GLU A 98 2.21 6.72 -11.40
CA GLU A 98 2.32 6.86 -12.84
C GLU A 98 2.37 5.49 -13.50
N LYS A 99 2.40 5.46 -14.83
CA LYS A 99 2.44 4.21 -15.57
C LYS A 99 3.60 3.31 -15.18
N GLU A 100 4.76 3.91 -14.91
CA GLU A 100 5.94 3.16 -14.50
C GLU A 100 5.74 2.48 -13.15
N ASP A 101 5.08 3.17 -12.22
CA ASP A 101 4.77 2.62 -10.90
C ASP A 101 3.81 1.44 -11.02
N ILE A 102 2.77 1.61 -11.82
CA ILE A 102 1.78 0.55 -12.05
C ILE A 102 2.42 -0.66 -12.70
N SER A 103 3.34 -0.45 -13.65
CA SER A 103 4.01 -1.56 -14.32
C SER A 103 4.80 -2.44 -13.34
N LYS A 104 5.31 -1.86 -12.28
CA LYS A 104 6.05 -2.62 -11.25
C LYS A 104 5.17 -3.57 -10.45
N ILE A 105 3.88 -3.24 -10.32
CA ILE A 105 2.93 -4.07 -9.55
C ILE A 105 1.98 -4.84 -10.44
N GLU A 106 2.10 -4.72 -11.76
CA GLU A 106 1.17 -5.32 -12.70
C GLU A 106 1.04 -6.83 -12.55
N ASN A 107 2.15 -7.53 -12.37
CA ASN A 107 2.12 -8.99 -12.19
C ASN A 107 1.33 -9.39 -10.95
N ILE A 108 1.46 -8.61 -9.88
CA ILE A 108 0.72 -8.86 -8.64
C ILE A 108 -0.78 -8.60 -8.85
N LEU A 109 -1.12 -7.55 -9.57
CA LEU A 109 -2.51 -7.25 -9.90
C LEU A 109 -3.13 -8.34 -10.79
N GLU A 110 -2.37 -8.85 -11.75
CA GLU A 110 -2.81 -9.94 -12.59
C GLU A 110 -3.04 -11.22 -11.79
N GLU A 111 -2.18 -11.47 -10.83
CA GLU A 111 -2.34 -12.61 -9.92
C GLU A 111 -3.62 -12.51 -9.12
N PHE A 112 -3.92 -11.32 -8.56
CA PHE A 112 -5.18 -11.06 -7.86
C PHE A 112 -6.37 -11.25 -8.80
N SER A 113 -6.28 -10.70 -10.00
CA SER A 113 -7.31 -10.82 -11.04
C SER A 113 -7.64 -12.28 -11.32
N SER A 114 -6.63 -13.11 -11.51
CA SER A 114 -6.81 -14.53 -11.78
C SER A 114 -7.40 -15.28 -10.60
N LEU A 115 -6.94 -14.99 -9.41
CA LEU A 115 -7.40 -15.69 -8.20
C LEU A 115 -8.88 -15.45 -7.91
N PHE A 116 -9.35 -14.22 -8.12
CA PHE A 116 -10.69 -13.82 -7.67
C PHE A 116 -11.65 -13.48 -8.81
N GLY A 117 -11.21 -13.63 -10.04
CA GLY A 117 -12.09 -13.39 -11.19
C GLY A 117 -12.47 -11.94 -11.37
N VAL A 118 -11.60 -11.00 -11.04
CA VAL A 118 -11.83 -9.58 -11.22
C VAL A 118 -11.07 -9.10 -12.45
N ALA A 119 -11.76 -8.46 -13.39
CA ALA A 119 -11.13 -8.00 -14.62
C ALA A 119 -10.05 -6.95 -14.35
N MET A 120 -8.93 -7.05 -15.05
CA MET A 120 -7.86 -6.03 -14.96
C MET A 120 -8.36 -4.65 -15.34
N GLU A 121 -9.28 -4.56 -16.28
CA GLU A 121 -9.88 -3.29 -16.68
C GLU A 121 -10.58 -2.60 -15.49
N GLU A 122 -11.25 -3.36 -14.66
CA GLU A 122 -11.88 -2.83 -13.46
C GLU A 122 -10.84 -2.38 -12.45
N ILE A 123 -9.82 -3.20 -12.21
CA ILE A 123 -8.73 -2.87 -11.28
C ILE A 123 -8.06 -1.56 -11.70
N LEU A 124 -7.81 -1.39 -13.00
CA LEU A 124 -7.12 -0.23 -13.51
C LEU A 124 -8.04 0.96 -13.82
N SER A 125 -9.32 0.86 -13.49
CA SER A 125 -10.30 1.93 -13.79
C SER A 125 -10.23 3.14 -12.87
N LYS A 126 -9.50 3.06 -11.76
CA LYS A 126 -9.27 4.17 -10.84
C LYS A 126 -7.78 4.44 -10.70
N SER A 127 -7.46 5.63 -10.23
CA SER A 127 -6.07 5.99 -9.93
C SER A 127 -5.54 5.19 -8.75
N PHE A 128 -4.22 5.11 -8.66
CA PHE A 128 -3.53 4.56 -7.50
C PHE A 128 -2.68 5.66 -6.88
N TYR A 129 -2.64 5.69 -5.57
CA TYR A 129 -1.71 6.52 -4.81
C TYR A 129 -0.62 5.63 -4.24
N ARG A 130 0.61 6.09 -4.37
CA ARG A 130 1.78 5.36 -3.89
C ARG A 130 2.34 6.09 -2.67
N LEU A 131 2.45 5.37 -1.56
CA LEU A 131 2.96 5.91 -0.31
C LEU A 131 4.31 5.27 0.01
N THR A 132 5.27 6.10 0.36
CA THR A 132 6.63 5.68 0.70
C THR A 132 7.10 6.46 1.92
N PRO A 133 8.10 5.94 2.65
CA PRO A 133 8.64 6.68 3.78
C PRO A 133 9.48 7.87 3.33
N ASN A 134 9.26 9.01 3.96
CA ASN A 134 10.00 10.23 3.67
C ASN A 134 11.48 10.13 4.10
N ALA A 135 11.78 9.21 5.00
CA ALA A 135 13.12 9.03 5.56
C ALA A 135 14.17 8.55 4.55
N LYS A 136 13.78 8.19 3.32
CA LYS A 136 14.72 7.79 2.28
C LYS A 136 15.60 8.91 1.79
N ASN A 137 15.27 10.16 2.10
CA ASN A 137 16.05 11.32 1.72
C ASN A 137 16.34 12.15 2.96
N PRO A 138 17.42 11.85 3.68
CA PRO A 138 17.77 12.58 4.89
C PRO A 138 18.03 14.06 4.64
N TYR A 139 18.55 14.42 3.49
CA TYR A 139 18.79 15.83 3.17
C TYR A 139 17.50 16.61 3.01
N LYS A 140 16.55 16.03 2.31
CA LYS A 140 15.23 16.63 2.12
C LYS A 140 14.53 16.82 3.47
N GLN A 141 14.62 15.83 4.33
CA GLN A 141 14.04 15.90 5.67
C GLN A 141 14.67 17.01 6.51
N LEU A 142 15.98 17.14 6.48
CA LEU A 142 16.70 18.20 7.19
C LEU A 142 16.29 19.59 6.73
N TYR A 143 16.10 19.77 5.44
CA TYR A 143 15.69 21.05 4.89
C TYR A 143 14.23 21.39 5.13
N THR A 144 13.38 20.39 5.18
CA THR A 144 11.94 20.62 5.39
C THR A 144 11.58 20.88 6.84
N GLU A 145 12.40 20.45 7.76
CA GLU A 145 12.22 20.73 9.18
C GLU A 145 12.60 22.17 9.57
N ASN A 146 13.32 22.81 8.73
CA ASN A 146 13.76 24.20 8.93
C ASN A 146 12.79 25.16 8.25
#